data_22f9d3188f70d956660dd9eff17eff13
#
_entry.id   22f9d3188f70d956660dd9eff17eff13
#
_cell.length_a   1.000
_cell.length_b   1.000
_cell.length_c   1.000
_cell.angle_alpha   90.00
_cell.angle_beta   90.00
_cell.angle_gamma   90.00
#
_symmetry.space_group_name_H-M   'P 1'
#
loop_
_entity.id
_entity.type
_entity.pdbx_description
1 polymer ?
#
loop_
_entity_poly.entity_id
_entity_poly.type
_entity_poly.pdbx_seq_one_letter_code
_entity_poly.pdbx_strand_id
1 'polypeptide(L)'
;MADRDLSEEQILERATVCARGMRRAGAELLVLAYEWAVAHPVDRLDPKDAGKPGRERATILGGPGTPEVTEFAAAEFGARIERSTHHGRKLMAAALDIKIRLPLLWGRVQALEVRDSYAIHVAERTRELSAEEAAGVDQEVVEAADGRIPWTHFEALVAGKVAAAAPKLAKEKEERAAAATYARAIRPRAGDETHGMGTFVVRGPLPVIEALDAAVNTLAHRLQEQLPEPAGPDDDTPSIDELRVQAIALLASPKVTDQAPVDGETDLRDLLPAVELVVHLYGGAREVSVEHGELDRVVRTDGCG
;
A
#
# COMPACT_ATOMS: atom_id res chain seq x y z
N MET A 1 15.27 35.77 17.56
CA MET A 1 15.55 35.37 16.16
C MET A 1 14.98 36.46 15.30
N ALA A 2 15.83 37.28 14.63
CA ALA A 2 15.39 38.42 13.85
C ALA A 2 14.48 37.97 12.70
N ASP A 3 13.29 38.56 12.66
CA ASP A 3 12.36 38.49 11.55
C ASP A 3 13.10 39.04 10.31
N ARG A 4 13.50 38.17 9.41
CA ARG A 4 14.15 38.59 8.15
C ARG A 4 13.02 38.70 7.13
N ASP A 5 12.64 39.91 6.82
CA ASP A 5 11.79 40.21 5.66
C ASP A 5 12.50 39.78 4.37
N LEU A 6 12.32 38.51 4.03
CA LEU A 6 12.81 37.91 2.78
C LEU A 6 11.82 38.25 1.68
N SER A 7 12.35 38.67 0.51
CA SER A 7 11.51 38.74 -0.68
C SER A 7 11.04 37.35 -1.11
N GLU A 8 9.93 37.27 -1.86
CA GLU A 8 9.40 36.01 -2.39
C GLU A 8 10.46 35.22 -3.17
N GLU A 9 11.26 35.89 -4.00
CA GLU A 9 12.34 35.29 -4.77
C GLU A 9 13.42 34.69 -3.86
N GLN A 10 13.82 35.40 -2.79
CA GLN A 10 14.77 34.90 -1.80
C GLN A 10 14.25 33.70 -1.04
N ILE A 11 12.94 33.64 -0.77
CA ILE A 11 12.30 32.48 -0.13
C ILE A 11 12.39 31.26 -1.06
N LEU A 12 12.04 31.40 -2.34
CA LEU A 12 12.09 30.32 -3.33
C LEU A 12 13.52 29.83 -3.59
N GLU A 13 14.48 30.74 -3.67
CA GLU A 13 15.89 30.37 -3.82
C GLU A 13 16.39 29.57 -2.62
N ARG A 14 16.10 30.02 -1.40
CA ARG A 14 16.45 29.28 -0.17
C ARG A 14 15.77 27.93 -0.08
N ALA A 15 14.51 27.85 -0.48
CA ALA A 15 13.79 26.56 -0.55
C ALA A 15 14.47 25.60 -1.53
N THR A 16 14.93 26.10 -2.68
CA THR A 16 15.68 25.32 -3.67
C THR A 16 16.99 24.80 -3.11
N VAL A 17 17.75 25.65 -2.40
CA VAL A 17 19.01 25.26 -1.75
C VAL A 17 18.75 24.18 -0.69
N CYS A 18 17.72 24.36 0.15
CA CYS A 18 17.32 23.36 1.15
C CYS A 18 16.95 22.01 0.50
N ALA A 19 16.14 22.04 -0.56
CA ALA A 19 15.74 20.83 -1.29
C ALA A 19 16.94 20.08 -1.89
N ARG A 20 17.93 20.79 -2.44
CA ARG A 20 19.18 20.20 -2.92
C ARG A 20 20.02 19.63 -1.77
N GLY A 21 20.08 20.33 -0.63
CA GLY A 21 20.74 19.84 0.59
C GLY A 21 20.14 18.54 1.09
N MET A 22 18.82 18.44 1.17
CA MET A 22 18.10 17.22 1.55
C MET A 22 18.41 16.06 0.59
N ARG A 23 18.39 16.31 -0.73
CA ARG A 23 18.73 15.29 -1.73
C ARG A 23 20.15 14.76 -1.56
N ARG A 24 21.11 15.66 -1.32
CA ARG A 24 22.52 15.28 -1.07
C ARG A 24 22.64 14.44 0.22
N ALA A 25 22.02 14.88 1.31
CA ALA A 25 22.04 14.16 2.58
C ALA A 25 21.39 12.77 2.46
N GLY A 26 20.28 12.63 1.71
CA GLY A 26 19.66 11.34 1.43
C GLY A 26 20.55 10.38 0.64
N ALA A 27 21.21 10.89 -0.42
CA ALA A 27 22.17 10.11 -1.22
C ALA A 27 23.37 9.66 -0.36
N GLU A 28 23.93 10.55 0.46
CA GLU A 28 25.05 10.24 1.35
C GLU A 28 24.65 9.22 2.41
N LEU A 29 23.44 9.34 2.98
CA LEU A 29 22.96 8.40 3.99
C LEU A 29 22.79 6.97 3.40
N LEU A 30 22.40 6.85 2.12
CA LEU A 30 22.38 5.56 1.43
C LEU A 30 23.80 4.97 1.26
N VAL A 31 24.80 5.79 0.95
CA VAL A 31 26.21 5.33 0.91
C VAL A 31 26.64 4.82 2.24
N LEU A 32 26.42 5.61 3.29
CA LEU A 32 26.82 5.24 4.66
C LEU A 32 26.09 3.99 5.17
N ALA A 33 24.82 3.82 4.82
CA ALA A 33 24.05 2.61 5.15
C ALA A 33 24.61 1.37 4.46
N TYR A 34 25.02 1.49 3.18
CA TYR A 34 25.70 0.44 2.45
C TYR A 34 27.06 0.10 3.07
N GLU A 35 27.91 1.10 3.31
CA GLU A 35 29.22 0.91 3.90
C GLU A 35 29.15 0.29 5.30
N TRP A 36 28.17 0.72 6.10
CA TRP A 36 27.91 0.13 7.41
C TRP A 36 27.51 -1.34 7.32
N ALA A 37 26.64 -1.70 6.37
CA ALA A 37 26.25 -3.08 6.13
C ALA A 37 27.46 -3.94 5.75
N VAL A 38 28.28 -3.47 4.81
CA VAL A 38 29.50 -4.17 4.34
C VAL A 38 30.57 -4.27 5.45
N ALA A 39 30.63 -3.27 6.33
CA ALA A 39 31.53 -3.28 7.50
C ALA A 39 31.10 -4.27 8.59
N HIS A 40 29.92 -4.88 8.50
CA HIS A 40 29.40 -5.86 9.47
C HIS A 40 29.14 -7.24 8.83
N PRO A 41 30.17 -7.86 8.22
CA PRO A 41 30.02 -9.17 7.58
C PRO A 41 29.84 -10.26 8.65
N VAL A 42 29.22 -11.36 8.24
CA VAL A 42 28.94 -12.51 9.12
C VAL A 42 30.18 -13.21 9.62
N ASP A 43 31.32 -13.03 8.98
CA ASP A 43 32.63 -13.58 9.41
C ASP A 43 33.08 -13.05 10.80
N ARG A 44 32.45 -11.99 11.28
CA ARG A 44 32.65 -11.47 12.65
C ARG A 44 31.98 -12.30 13.72
N LEU A 45 31.02 -13.15 13.37
CA LEU A 45 30.29 -13.97 14.33
C LEU A 45 31.15 -15.14 14.78
N ASP A 46 31.22 -15.40 16.08
CA ASP A 46 31.88 -16.59 16.61
C ASP A 46 31.02 -17.84 16.29
N PRO A 47 31.56 -18.82 15.54
CA PRO A 47 30.83 -20.05 15.24
C PRO A 47 30.32 -20.79 16.48
N LYS A 48 30.98 -20.62 17.63
CA LYS A 48 30.57 -21.23 18.91
C LYS A 48 29.30 -20.64 19.48
N ASP A 49 28.89 -19.44 19.05
CA ASP A 49 27.69 -18.77 19.47
C ASP A 49 26.50 -19.00 18.52
N ALA A 50 26.73 -19.67 17.39
CA ALA A 50 25.71 -19.97 16.41
C ALA A 50 24.51 -20.72 17.06
N GLY A 51 23.32 -20.16 16.90
CA GLY A 51 22.07 -20.74 17.42
C GLY A 51 21.82 -20.55 18.92
N LYS A 52 22.74 -19.96 19.70
CA LYS A 52 22.48 -19.70 21.11
C LYS A 52 21.50 -18.54 21.32
N PRO A 53 20.57 -18.65 22.29
CA PRO A 53 19.67 -17.55 22.63
C PRO A 53 20.42 -16.28 23.05
N GLY A 54 19.96 -15.11 22.56
CA GLY A 54 20.56 -13.81 22.91
C GLY A 54 21.90 -13.50 22.25
N ARG A 55 22.38 -14.37 21.36
CA ARG A 55 23.57 -14.10 20.55
C ARG A 55 23.21 -13.57 19.18
N GLU A 56 24.09 -12.75 18.62
CA GLU A 56 23.92 -12.16 17.29
C GLU A 56 23.92 -13.23 16.21
N ARG A 57 23.13 -13.03 15.17
CA ARG A 57 22.94 -13.98 14.06
C ARG A 57 23.24 -13.31 12.73
N ALA A 58 23.50 -14.15 11.73
CA ALA A 58 23.49 -13.74 10.34
C ALA A 58 22.05 -13.38 9.89
N THR A 59 21.91 -12.33 9.10
CA THR A 59 20.63 -11.94 8.51
C THR A 59 20.82 -11.41 7.09
N ILE A 60 19.89 -11.75 6.21
CA ILE A 60 19.78 -11.16 4.87
C ILE A 60 18.85 -9.97 4.98
N LEU A 61 19.31 -8.78 4.64
CA LEU A 61 18.51 -7.56 4.66
C LEU A 61 17.90 -7.24 3.31
N GLY A 62 18.70 -7.32 2.22
CA GLY A 62 18.28 -7.04 0.86
C GLY A 62 17.73 -8.28 0.14
N GLY A 63 17.51 -8.15 -1.16
CA GLY A 63 17.05 -9.24 -2.03
C GLY A 63 18.18 -10.21 -2.43
N PRO A 64 17.87 -11.22 -3.28
CA PRO A 64 18.83 -12.20 -3.76
C PRO A 64 20.08 -11.55 -4.37
N GLY A 65 21.25 -12.07 -3.97
CA GLY A 65 22.56 -11.55 -4.40
C GLY A 65 23.15 -10.48 -3.50
N THR A 66 22.43 -10.01 -2.46
CA THR A 66 23.01 -9.13 -1.44
C THR A 66 23.72 -9.94 -0.35
N PRO A 67 24.77 -9.39 0.29
CA PRO A 67 25.51 -10.09 1.35
C PRO A 67 24.66 -10.22 2.62
N GLU A 68 24.96 -11.28 3.38
CA GLU A 68 24.50 -11.41 4.76
C GLU A 68 25.27 -10.43 5.65
N VAL A 69 24.59 -9.90 6.66
CA VAL A 69 25.15 -8.99 7.66
C VAL A 69 24.80 -9.47 9.07
N THR A 70 25.48 -8.94 10.07
CA THR A 70 25.18 -9.24 11.47
C THR A 70 23.87 -8.55 11.89
N GLU A 71 23.04 -9.24 12.70
CA GLU A 71 21.67 -8.82 13.04
C GLU A 71 21.61 -7.47 13.76
N PHE A 72 22.58 -7.18 14.64
CA PHE A 72 22.56 -5.95 15.46
C PHE A 72 23.05 -4.72 14.70
N ALA A 73 23.71 -4.87 13.57
CA ALA A 73 24.18 -3.75 12.75
C ALA A 73 23.07 -2.74 12.41
N ALA A 74 21.86 -3.24 12.12
CA ALA A 74 20.72 -2.37 11.82
C ALA A 74 20.18 -1.62 13.04
N ALA A 75 20.27 -2.19 14.22
CA ALA A 75 19.86 -1.53 15.46
C ALA A 75 20.82 -0.39 15.82
N GLU A 76 22.12 -0.64 15.72
CA GLU A 76 23.16 0.35 15.99
C GLU A 76 23.10 1.51 14.99
N PHE A 77 22.99 1.22 13.71
CA PHE A 77 22.84 2.23 12.66
C PHE A 77 21.58 3.08 12.89
N GLY A 78 20.43 2.43 13.14
CA GLY A 78 19.17 3.11 13.42
C GLY A 78 19.28 4.07 14.62
N ALA A 79 19.84 3.59 15.73
CA ALA A 79 20.05 4.41 16.93
C ALA A 79 20.95 5.63 16.65
N ARG A 80 22.00 5.45 15.84
CA ARG A 80 22.94 6.53 15.52
C ARG A 80 22.31 7.64 14.68
N ILE A 81 21.36 7.31 13.80
CA ILE A 81 20.61 8.28 13.01
C ILE A 81 19.29 8.70 13.68
N GLU A 82 19.11 8.42 14.96
CA GLU A 82 17.92 8.75 15.76
C GLU A 82 16.62 8.15 15.17
N ARG A 83 16.71 6.93 14.65
CA ARG A 83 15.60 6.18 14.08
C ARG A 83 15.45 4.81 14.76
N SER A 84 14.29 4.18 14.56
CA SER A 84 14.06 2.82 15.08
C SER A 84 14.93 1.78 14.38
N THR A 85 15.18 0.65 15.04
CA THR A 85 15.82 -0.53 14.44
C THR A 85 15.17 -0.96 13.13
N HIS A 86 13.83 -0.88 13.05
CA HIS A 86 13.09 -1.19 11.83
C HIS A 86 13.45 -0.25 10.68
N HIS A 87 13.58 1.05 10.95
CA HIS A 87 14.01 2.04 9.95
C HIS A 87 15.45 1.80 9.52
N GLY A 88 16.38 1.54 10.47
CA GLY A 88 17.76 1.19 10.16
C GLY A 88 17.86 -0.03 9.25
N ARG A 89 17.08 -1.08 9.56
CA ARG A 89 16.99 -2.30 8.75
C ARG A 89 16.48 -2.02 7.32
N LYS A 90 15.42 -1.24 7.19
CA LYS A 90 14.86 -0.86 5.88
C LYS A 90 15.86 -0.06 5.04
N LEU A 91 16.54 0.90 5.65
CA LEU A 91 17.48 1.75 4.95
C LEU A 91 18.73 0.97 4.49
N MET A 92 19.30 0.12 5.37
CA MET A 92 20.42 -0.76 5.00
C MET A 92 20.02 -1.75 3.89
N ALA A 93 18.83 -2.35 3.99
CA ALA A 93 18.30 -3.23 2.97
C ALA A 93 18.17 -2.53 1.62
N ALA A 94 17.58 -1.32 1.60
CA ALA A 94 17.44 -0.52 0.39
C ALA A 94 18.80 -0.12 -0.18
N ALA A 95 19.76 0.28 0.65
CA ALA A 95 21.10 0.64 0.22
C ALA A 95 21.84 -0.53 -0.43
N LEU A 96 21.73 -1.74 0.13
CA LEU A 96 22.28 -2.97 -0.46
C LEU A 96 21.62 -3.28 -1.80
N ASP A 97 20.27 -3.22 -1.86
CA ASP A 97 19.54 -3.49 -3.09
C ASP A 97 19.88 -2.48 -4.19
N ILE A 98 19.89 -1.18 -3.88
CA ILE A 98 20.15 -0.13 -4.88
C ILE A 98 21.59 -0.25 -5.38
N LYS A 99 22.57 -0.45 -4.49
CA LYS A 99 23.97 -0.53 -4.87
C LYS A 99 24.30 -1.74 -5.71
N ILE A 100 23.75 -2.92 -5.36
CA ILE A 100 24.14 -4.21 -5.93
C ILE A 100 23.23 -4.62 -7.09
N ARG A 101 21.92 -4.33 -6.97
CA ARG A 101 20.91 -4.87 -7.86
C ARG A 101 20.29 -3.83 -8.80
N LEU A 102 20.44 -2.52 -8.49
CA LEU A 102 19.87 -1.39 -9.24
C LEU A 102 20.97 -0.36 -9.56
N PRO A 103 22.02 -0.74 -10.30
CA PRO A 103 23.20 0.10 -10.49
C PRO A 103 22.94 1.40 -11.24
N LEU A 104 21.93 1.46 -12.12
CA LEU A 104 21.60 2.67 -12.86
C LEU A 104 20.95 3.70 -11.91
N LEU A 105 19.99 3.29 -11.09
CA LEU A 105 19.41 4.14 -10.06
C LEU A 105 20.46 4.59 -9.05
N TRP A 106 21.38 3.69 -8.63
CA TRP A 106 22.49 4.08 -7.77
C TRP A 106 23.30 5.23 -8.36
N GLY A 107 23.71 5.10 -9.64
CA GLY A 107 24.48 6.16 -10.32
C GLY A 107 23.75 7.49 -10.35
N ARG A 108 22.47 7.50 -10.67
CA ARG A 108 21.64 8.72 -10.75
C ARG A 108 21.34 9.35 -9.38
N VAL A 109 21.20 8.54 -8.34
CA VAL A 109 21.09 9.04 -6.96
C VAL A 109 22.38 9.75 -6.54
N GLN A 110 23.55 9.15 -6.85
CA GLN A 110 24.85 9.77 -6.55
C GLN A 110 25.08 11.04 -7.38
N ALA A 111 24.58 11.10 -8.61
CA ALA A 111 24.58 12.30 -9.43
C ALA A 111 23.56 13.37 -8.97
N LEU A 112 22.75 13.07 -7.94
CA LEU A 112 21.65 13.92 -7.44
C LEU A 112 20.54 14.18 -8.47
N GLU A 113 20.44 13.35 -9.50
CA GLU A 113 19.39 13.41 -10.52
C GLU A 113 18.10 12.74 -10.04
N VAL A 114 18.23 11.66 -9.26
CA VAL A 114 17.12 10.93 -8.67
C VAL A 114 17.11 11.13 -7.15
N ARG A 115 15.92 11.25 -6.55
CA ARG A 115 15.77 11.30 -5.08
C ARG A 115 15.96 9.90 -4.50
N ASP A 116 16.56 9.83 -3.32
CA ASP A 116 16.68 8.61 -2.53
C ASP A 116 15.36 7.86 -2.35
N SER A 117 14.25 8.58 -2.11
CA SER A 117 12.93 8.01 -1.92
C SER A 117 12.42 7.21 -3.15
N TYR A 118 12.72 7.66 -4.37
CA TYR A 118 12.36 6.94 -5.60
C TYR A 118 13.15 5.64 -5.73
N ALA A 119 14.46 5.70 -5.49
CA ALA A 119 15.33 4.51 -5.53
C ALA A 119 14.98 3.51 -4.43
N ILE A 120 14.70 3.98 -3.21
CA ILE A 120 14.24 3.15 -2.09
C ILE A 120 12.93 2.43 -2.45
N HIS A 121 11.98 3.15 -3.05
CA HIS A 121 10.72 2.54 -3.49
C HIS A 121 10.95 1.40 -4.50
N VAL A 122 11.78 1.62 -5.52
CA VAL A 122 12.11 0.56 -6.50
C VAL A 122 12.80 -0.61 -5.82
N ALA A 123 13.74 -0.37 -4.91
CA ALA A 123 14.43 -1.39 -4.15
C ALA A 123 13.46 -2.26 -3.32
N GLU A 124 12.52 -1.63 -2.62
CA GLU A 124 11.50 -2.34 -1.85
C GLU A 124 10.60 -3.21 -2.73
N ARG A 125 10.21 -2.70 -3.91
CA ARG A 125 9.31 -3.40 -4.84
C ARG A 125 10.00 -4.54 -5.59
N THR A 126 11.32 -4.45 -5.83
CA THR A 126 12.10 -5.47 -6.54
C THR A 126 12.80 -6.47 -5.63
N ARG A 127 12.66 -6.36 -4.30
CA ARG A 127 13.43 -7.16 -3.33
C ARG A 127 13.27 -8.67 -3.49
N GLU A 128 12.08 -9.12 -3.86
CA GLU A 128 11.79 -10.55 -4.03
C GLU A 128 12.17 -11.08 -5.43
N LEU A 129 12.54 -10.21 -6.36
CA LEU A 129 12.99 -10.58 -7.70
C LEU A 129 14.42 -11.18 -7.65
N SER A 130 14.80 -11.96 -8.65
CA SER A 130 16.21 -12.29 -8.89
C SER A 130 17.03 -11.03 -9.19
N ALA A 131 18.34 -11.12 -9.10
CA ALA A 131 19.22 -10.00 -9.43
C ALA A 131 19.07 -9.53 -10.90
N GLU A 132 18.88 -10.47 -11.82
CA GLU A 132 18.69 -10.19 -13.25
C GLU A 132 17.34 -9.49 -13.52
N GLU A 133 16.25 -10.00 -12.91
CA GLU A 133 14.93 -9.37 -13.03
C GLU A 133 14.91 -7.96 -12.42
N ALA A 134 15.57 -7.76 -11.28
CA ALA A 134 15.68 -6.45 -10.66
C ALA A 134 16.48 -5.46 -11.53
N ALA A 135 17.58 -5.90 -12.13
CA ALA A 135 18.36 -5.10 -13.07
C ALA A 135 17.56 -4.76 -14.34
N GLY A 136 16.71 -5.67 -14.82
CA GLY A 136 15.78 -5.39 -15.91
C GLY A 136 14.77 -4.30 -15.55
N VAL A 137 14.19 -4.34 -14.34
CA VAL A 137 13.31 -3.28 -13.85
C VAL A 137 14.07 -1.95 -13.72
N ASP A 138 15.32 -1.95 -13.21
CA ASP A 138 16.16 -0.76 -13.10
C ASP A 138 16.28 -0.03 -14.43
N GLN A 139 16.58 -0.78 -15.52
CA GLN A 139 16.69 -0.22 -16.87
C GLN A 139 15.40 0.44 -17.36
N GLU A 140 14.26 -0.12 -17.00
CA GLU A 140 12.97 0.35 -17.48
C GLU A 140 12.38 1.53 -16.71
N VAL A 141 12.76 1.71 -15.43
CA VAL A 141 12.20 2.74 -14.57
C VAL A 141 13.14 3.93 -14.32
N VAL A 142 14.43 3.78 -14.59
CA VAL A 142 15.45 4.76 -14.23
C VAL A 142 15.20 6.15 -14.84
N GLU A 143 14.70 6.22 -16.07
CA GLU A 143 14.39 7.50 -16.73
C GLU A 143 13.18 8.22 -16.11
N ALA A 144 12.21 7.45 -15.59
CA ALA A 144 11.02 7.99 -14.95
C ALA A 144 11.24 8.40 -13.48
N ALA A 145 12.36 7.99 -12.88
CA ALA A 145 12.66 8.24 -11.47
C ALA A 145 13.14 9.68 -11.16
N ASP A 146 13.22 10.55 -12.16
CA ASP A 146 13.68 11.94 -12.04
C ASP A 146 12.67 12.86 -11.32
N GLY A 147 11.47 12.38 -11.05
CA GLY A 147 10.41 13.11 -10.35
C GLY A 147 9.58 14.04 -11.22
N ARG A 148 9.67 13.94 -12.56
CA ARG A 148 8.85 14.72 -13.50
C ARG A 148 7.42 14.21 -13.61
N ILE A 149 7.21 12.91 -13.37
CA ILE A 149 5.87 12.32 -13.35
C ILE A 149 5.31 12.33 -11.91
N PRO A 150 3.98 12.40 -11.73
CA PRO A 150 3.36 12.29 -10.42
C PRO A 150 3.73 10.97 -9.73
N TRP A 151 3.89 11.02 -8.41
CA TRP A 151 4.29 9.85 -7.61
C TRP A 151 3.40 8.62 -7.85
N THR A 152 2.08 8.80 -7.91
CA THR A 152 1.13 7.72 -8.18
C THR A 152 1.35 7.03 -9.53
N HIS A 153 1.74 7.80 -10.56
CA HIS A 153 2.08 7.25 -11.88
C HIS A 153 3.41 6.49 -11.83
N PHE A 154 4.38 6.99 -11.07
CA PHE A 154 5.64 6.29 -10.89
C PHE A 154 5.44 4.95 -10.15
N GLU A 155 4.65 4.94 -9.07
CA GLU A 155 4.29 3.70 -8.35
C GLU A 155 3.62 2.68 -9.26
N ALA A 156 2.66 3.12 -10.08
CA ALA A 156 1.97 2.26 -11.04
C ALA A 156 2.93 1.71 -12.11
N LEU A 157 3.84 2.55 -12.63
CA LEU A 157 4.87 2.14 -13.57
C LEU A 157 5.77 1.05 -12.96
N VAL A 158 6.31 1.29 -11.77
CA VAL A 158 7.18 0.33 -11.06
C VAL A 158 6.42 -0.98 -10.82
N ALA A 159 5.18 -0.92 -10.33
CA ALA A 159 4.37 -2.11 -10.11
C ALA A 159 4.14 -2.92 -11.39
N GLY A 160 3.83 -2.25 -12.51
CA GLY A 160 3.67 -2.88 -13.81
C GLY A 160 4.95 -3.55 -14.31
N LYS A 161 6.11 -2.88 -14.16
CA LYS A 161 7.41 -3.44 -14.56
C LYS A 161 7.84 -4.62 -13.70
N VAL A 162 7.61 -4.57 -12.40
CA VAL A 162 7.84 -5.69 -11.47
C VAL A 162 6.97 -6.90 -11.83
N ALA A 163 5.69 -6.68 -12.12
CA ALA A 163 4.78 -7.76 -12.52
C ALA A 163 5.19 -8.39 -13.87
N ALA A 164 5.65 -7.56 -14.82
CA ALA A 164 6.14 -8.03 -16.13
C ALA A 164 7.46 -8.82 -16.01
N ALA A 165 8.37 -8.40 -15.12
CA ALA A 165 9.65 -9.08 -14.90
C ALA A 165 9.47 -10.48 -14.26
N ALA A 166 8.51 -10.65 -13.36
CA ALA A 166 8.29 -11.91 -12.65
C ALA A 166 6.80 -12.30 -12.61
N PRO A 167 6.19 -12.71 -13.73
CA PRO A 167 4.75 -12.97 -13.81
C PRO A 167 4.29 -14.12 -12.90
N LYS A 168 5.13 -15.11 -12.64
CA LYS A 168 4.83 -16.19 -11.69
C LYS A 168 4.72 -15.68 -10.26
N LEU A 169 5.67 -14.86 -9.83
CA LEU A 169 5.67 -14.25 -8.50
C LEU A 169 4.47 -13.29 -8.33
N ALA A 170 4.13 -12.54 -9.39
CA ALA A 170 2.96 -11.67 -9.39
C ALA A 170 1.67 -12.48 -9.17
N LYS A 171 1.51 -13.58 -9.89
CA LYS A 171 0.37 -14.50 -9.74
C LYS A 171 0.30 -15.12 -8.33
N GLU A 172 1.43 -15.61 -7.81
CA GLU A 172 1.47 -16.15 -6.44
C GLU A 172 1.13 -15.10 -5.37
N LYS A 173 1.50 -13.84 -5.57
CA LYS A 173 1.12 -12.73 -4.68
C LYS A 173 -0.38 -12.46 -4.76
N GLU A 174 -0.94 -12.47 -5.94
CA GLU A 174 -2.38 -12.30 -6.17
C GLU A 174 -3.18 -13.44 -5.51
N GLU A 175 -2.77 -14.69 -5.70
CA GLU A 175 -3.39 -15.87 -5.06
C GLU A 175 -3.29 -15.78 -3.53
N ARG A 176 -2.15 -15.40 -2.97
CA ARG A 176 -1.98 -15.17 -1.52
C ARG A 176 -2.85 -14.03 -1.01
N ALA A 177 -2.97 -12.94 -1.77
CA ALA A 177 -3.83 -11.82 -1.41
C ALA A 177 -5.30 -12.21 -1.44
N ALA A 178 -5.72 -13.01 -2.44
CA ALA A 178 -7.07 -13.55 -2.53
C ALA A 178 -7.40 -14.52 -1.38
N ALA A 179 -6.43 -15.35 -0.97
CA ALA A 179 -6.59 -16.25 0.17
C ALA A 179 -6.65 -15.52 1.52
N ALA A 180 -6.15 -14.29 1.61
CA ALA A 180 -6.14 -13.47 2.82
C ALA A 180 -7.47 -12.72 3.04
N THR A 181 -8.59 -13.41 2.81
CA THR A 181 -9.96 -12.88 3.02
C THR A 181 -10.35 -13.05 4.49
N TYR A 182 -10.90 -11.99 5.10
CA TYR A 182 -11.42 -12.06 6.46
C TYR A 182 -12.51 -11.00 6.71
N ALA A 183 -13.39 -11.32 7.68
CA ALA A 183 -14.31 -10.36 8.27
C ALA A 183 -14.23 -10.52 9.80
N ARG A 184 -13.91 -9.45 10.51
CA ARG A 184 -13.74 -9.50 11.98
C ARG A 184 -14.04 -8.20 12.67
N ALA A 185 -14.58 -8.28 13.89
CA ALA A 185 -14.65 -7.18 14.81
C ALA A 185 -13.28 -6.98 15.49
N ILE A 186 -12.79 -5.76 15.48
CA ILE A 186 -11.63 -5.35 16.27
C ILE A 186 -12.16 -4.95 17.64
N ARG A 187 -11.82 -5.76 18.66
CA ARG A 187 -12.20 -5.45 20.04
C ARG A 187 -11.19 -4.48 20.63
N PRO A 188 -11.66 -3.45 21.34
CA PRO A 188 -10.77 -2.55 22.08
C PRO A 188 -9.95 -3.35 23.10
N ARG A 189 -8.73 -2.93 23.35
CA ARG A 189 -7.92 -3.48 24.44
C ARG A 189 -8.43 -2.93 25.78
N ALA A 190 -8.20 -3.68 26.85
CA ALA A 190 -8.48 -3.19 28.21
C ALA A 190 -7.64 -1.91 28.47
N GLY A 191 -8.33 -0.81 28.74
CA GLY A 191 -7.71 0.52 28.92
C GLY A 191 -7.83 1.47 27.73
N ASP A 192 -8.29 1.01 26.57
CA ASP A 192 -8.61 1.92 25.45
C ASP A 192 -9.91 2.69 25.75
N GLU A 193 -9.86 4.02 25.72
CA GLU A 193 -11.04 4.88 25.80
C GLU A 193 -11.80 4.86 24.47
N THR A 194 -12.71 3.90 24.30
CA THR A 194 -13.46 3.75 23.05
C THR A 194 -14.85 4.38 23.07
N HIS A 195 -15.29 4.87 24.24
CA HIS A 195 -16.63 5.46 24.43
C HIS A 195 -17.77 4.58 23.88
N GLY A 196 -17.61 3.25 23.97
CA GLY A 196 -18.57 2.29 23.43
C GLY A 196 -18.46 2.00 21.93
N MET A 197 -17.50 2.61 21.24
CA MET A 197 -17.28 2.40 19.80
C MET A 197 -16.47 1.13 19.52
N GLY A 198 -16.82 0.43 18.44
CA GLY A 198 -16.11 -0.74 17.93
C GLY A 198 -15.79 -0.58 16.44
N THR A 199 -14.88 -1.39 15.92
CA THR A 199 -14.53 -1.39 14.49
C THR A 199 -14.78 -2.78 13.91
N PHE A 200 -15.45 -2.85 12.77
CA PHE A 200 -15.62 -4.07 11.98
C PHE A 200 -14.88 -3.90 10.66
N VAL A 201 -13.96 -4.82 10.36
CA VAL A 201 -13.12 -4.76 9.15
C VAL A 201 -13.41 -5.99 8.28
N VAL A 202 -13.69 -5.71 7.00
CA VAL A 202 -13.86 -6.73 5.96
C VAL A 202 -12.72 -6.56 4.94
N ARG A 203 -12.08 -7.66 4.59
CA ARG A 203 -11.13 -7.75 3.48
C ARG A 203 -11.51 -8.93 2.60
N GLY A 204 -11.73 -8.66 1.32
CA GLY A 204 -12.14 -9.66 0.35
C GLY A 204 -11.83 -9.21 -1.08
N PRO A 205 -12.24 -9.98 -2.08
CA PRO A 205 -12.14 -9.61 -3.49
C PRO A 205 -12.79 -8.24 -3.75
N LEU A 206 -12.14 -7.42 -4.57
CA LEU A 206 -12.59 -6.06 -4.85
C LEU A 206 -14.07 -5.98 -5.29
N PRO A 207 -14.56 -6.84 -6.22
CA PRO A 207 -15.97 -6.79 -6.62
C PRO A 207 -16.95 -7.02 -5.45
N VAL A 208 -16.58 -7.86 -4.47
CA VAL A 208 -17.42 -8.12 -3.28
C VAL A 208 -17.45 -6.89 -2.38
N ILE A 209 -16.31 -6.23 -2.20
CA ILE A 209 -16.22 -5.01 -1.39
C ILE A 209 -16.98 -3.86 -2.05
N GLU A 210 -16.85 -3.70 -3.37
CA GLU A 210 -17.59 -2.68 -4.14
C GLU A 210 -19.10 -2.93 -4.10
N ALA A 211 -19.54 -4.18 -4.23
CA ALA A 211 -20.95 -4.54 -4.11
C ALA A 211 -21.49 -4.24 -2.71
N LEU A 212 -20.72 -4.57 -1.66
CA LEU A 212 -21.10 -4.26 -0.28
C LEU A 212 -21.19 -2.75 -0.05
N ASP A 213 -20.21 -1.97 -0.52
CA ASP A 213 -20.20 -0.51 -0.37
C ASP A 213 -21.38 0.13 -1.12
N ALA A 214 -21.67 -0.33 -2.34
CA ALA A 214 -22.81 0.14 -3.12
C ALA A 214 -24.15 -0.16 -2.43
N ALA A 215 -24.31 -1.36 -1.86
CA ALA A 215 -25.50 -1.73 -1.10
C ALA A 215 -25.69 -0.84 0.14
N VAL A 216 -24.61 -0.63 0.91
CA VAL A 216 -24.62 0.22 2.10
C VAL A 216 -24.97 1.67 1.73
N ASN A 217 -24.35 2.22 0.68
CA ASN A 217 -24.63 3.58 0.21
C ASN A 217 -26.08 3.74 -0.26
N THR A 218 -26.58 2.80 -1.03
CA THR A 218 -27.98 2.83 -1.51
C THR A 218 -28.96 2.85 -0.35
N LEU A 219 -28.74 2.01 0.66
CA LEU A 219 -29.61 1.96 1.83
C LEU A 219 -29.47 3.19 2.69
N ALA A 220 -28.26 3.73 2.86
CA ALA A 220 -28.03 4.98 3.61
C ALA A 220 -28.75 6.17 2.98
N HIS A 221 -28.72 6.31 1.65
CA HIS A 221 -29.46 7.37 0.97
C HIS A 221 -30.97 7.21 1.11
N ARG A 222 -31.51 5.98 1.06
CA ARG A 222 -32.94 5.76 1.33
C ARG A 222 -33.33 6.10 2.77
N LEU A 223 -32.49 5.78 3.75
CA LEU A 223 -32.70 6.21 5.13
C LEU A 223 -32.69 7.74 5.22
N GLN A 224 -31.80 8.41 4.52
CA GLN A 224 -31.74 9.88 4.47
C GLN A 224 -33.01 10.48 3.88
N GLU A 225 -33.57 9.91 2.80
CA GLU A 225 -34.81 10.36 2.17
C GLU A 225 -36.05 10.20 3.09
N GLN A 226 -35.99 9.28 4.06
CA GLN A 226 -37.05 9.04 5.04
C GLN A 226 -36.96 9.93 6.30
N LEU A 227 -35.86 10.68 6.45
CA LEU A 227 -35.72 11.62 7.57
C LEU A 227 -36.68 12.79 7.37
N PRO A 228 -37.32 13.30 8.45
CA PRO A 228 -38.09 14.51 8.39
C PRO A 228 -37.23 15.72 8.01
N GLU A 229 -37.79 16.70 7.34
CA GLU A 229 -37.09 17.96 7.09
C GLU A 229 -36.65 18.61 8.42
N PRO A 230 -35.38 19.07 8.49
CA PRO A 230 -34.87 19.67 9.72
C PRO A 230 -35.73 20.89 10.13
N ALA A 231 -36.18 20.88 11.37
CA ALA A 231 -37.07 21.94 11.91
C ALA A 231 -36.32 23.25 12.18
N GLY A 232 -34.98 23.26 12.16
CA GLY A 232 -34.15 24.43 12.41
C GLY A 232 -32.64 24.16 12.20
N PRO A 233 -31.82 25.23 12.29
CA PRO A 233 -30.35 25.12 12.07
C PRO A 233 -29.62 24.34 13.17
N ASP A 234 -30.22 24.07 14.31
CA ASP A 234 -29.66 23.30 15.43
C ASP A 234 -30.23 21.87 15.49
N ASP A 235 -30.93 21.43 14.46
CA ASP A 235 -31.49 20.08 14.42
C ASP A 235 -30.38 19.07 14.11
N ASP A 236 -30.21 18.06 14.99
CA ASP A 236 -29.16 17.08 14.97
C ASP A 236 -29.48 16.00 13.91
N THR A 237 -29.35 16.36 12.62
CA THR A 237 -29.60 15.46 11.51
C THR A 237 -28.45 14.46 11.39
N PRO A 238 -28.70 13.14 11.36
CA PRO A 238 -27.64 12.14 11.22
C PRO A 238 -26.80 12.38 9.98
N SER A 239 -25.48 12.28 10.13
CA SER A 239 -24.54 12.34 9.02
C SER A 239 -24.70 11.11 8.10
N ILE A 240 -24.27 11.22 6.86
CA ILE A 240 -24.30 10.08 5.92
C ILE A 240 -23.50 8.89 6.45
N ASP A 241 -22.42 9.10 7.21
CA ASP A 241 -21.62 8.02 7.79
C ASP A 241 -22.38 7.31 8.93
N GLU A 242 -23.14 8.02 9.73
CA GLU A 242 -24.03 7.41 10.74
C GLU A 242 -25.14 6.60 10.07
N LEU A 243 -25.73 7.09 8.99
CA LEU A 243 -26.72 6.36 8.19
C LEU A 243 -26.13 5.13 7.54
N ARG A 244 -24.87 5.15 7.10
CA ARG A 244 -24.14 3.98 6.58
C ARG A 244 -23.94 2.92 7.66
N VAL A 245 -23.64 3.30 8.90
CA VAL A 245 -23.56 2.37 10.03
C VAL A 245 -24.92 1.74 10.32
N GLN A 246 -26.01 2.52 10.28
CA GLN A 246 -27.37 2.00 10.43
C GLN A 246 -27.75 1.05 9.29
N ALA A 247 -27.36 1.37 8.04
CA ALA A 247 -27.55 0.53 6.87
C ALA A 247 -26.87 -0.84 7.05
N ILE A 248 -25.62 -0.86 7.55
CA ILE A 248 -24.91 -2.11 7.85
C ILE A 248 -25.65 -2.93 8.92
N ALA A 249 -26.17 -2.28 9.96
CA ALA A 249 -26.93 -2.93 11.01
C ALA A 249 -28.23 -3.56 10.47
N LEU A 250 -28.91 -2.89 9.55
CA LEU A 250 -30.10 -3.41 8.86
C LEU A 250 -29.76 -4.61 7.99
N LEU A 251 -28.67 -4.55 7.20
CA LEU A 251 -28.23 -5.67 6.38
C LEU A 251 -27.82 -6.89 7.21
N ALA A 252 -27.29 -6.68 8.42
CA ALA A 252 -26.85 -7.74 9.32
C ALA A 252 -27.99 -8.36 10.15
N SER A 253 -29.16 -7.72 10.26
CA SER A 253 -30.22 -8.13 11.17
C SER A 253 -31.58 -8.26 10.47
N PRO A 254 -31.92 -9.42 9.91
CA PRO A 254 -33.20 -9.64 9.22
C PRO A 254 -34.44 -9.29 10.06
N LYS A 255 -34.36 -9.43 11.40
CA LYS A 255 -35.45 -9.08 12.32
C LYS A 255 -35.72 -7.57 12.42
N VAL A 256 -34.73 -6.74 12.10
CA VAL A 256 -34.89 -5.27 12.11
C VAL A 256 -35.57 -4.81 10.81
N THR A 257 -35.41 -5.58 9.72
CA THR A 257 -36.11 -5.31 8.45
C THR A 257 -37.62 -5.53 8.53
N ASP A 258 -38.07 -6.47 9.36
CA ASP A 258 -39.50 -6.70 9.59
C ASP A 258 -40.15 -5.56 10.42
N GLN A 259 -39.34 -4.70 11.07
CA GLN A 259 -39.80 -3.57 11.89
C GLN A 259 -39.58 -2.19 11.23
N ALA A 260 -38.76 -2.15 10.16
CA ALA A 260 -38.68 -0.92 9.37
C ALA A 260 -40.02 -0.68 8.67
N PRO A 261 -40.53 0.56 8.61
CA PRO A 261 -41.73 0.89 7.86
C PRO A 261 -41.44 0.90 6.37
N VAL A 262 -41.07 -0.25 5.86
CA VAL A 262 -41.04 -0.52 4.43
C VAL A 262 -42.38 -1.15 4.17
N ASP A 263 -43.19 -0.54 3.32
CA ASP A 263 -44.46 -1.09 2.88
C ASP A 263 -44.27 -2.58 2.59
N GLY A 264 -45.07 -3.45 3.24
CA GLY A 264 -44.84 -4.88 3.43
C GLY A 264 -44.77 -5.76 2.15
N GLU A 265 -44.31 -5.24 1.04
CA GLU A 265 -44.10 -5.93 -0.24
C GLU A 265 -42.68 -5.78 -0.82
N THR A 266 -41.78 -5.03 -0.18
CA THR A 266 -40.43 -4.85 -0.75
C THR A 266 -39.49 -5.93 -0.25
N ASP A 267 -39.14 -6.89 -1.09
CA ASP A 267 -38.06 -7.87 -0.83
C ASP A 267 -36.74 -7.09 -0.68
N LEU A 268 -35.93 -7.45 0.33
CA LEU A 268 -34.61 -6.89 0.53
C LEU A 268 -33.71 -7.03 -0.70
N ARG A 269 -33.97 -8.04 -1.54
CA ARG A 269 -33.27 -8.22 -2.80
C ARG A 269 -33.58 -7.10 -3.81
N ASP A 270 -34.76 -6.50 -3.73
CA ASP A 270 -35.16 -5.36 -4.56
C ASP A 270 -34.53 -4.05 -4.08
N LEU A 271 -34.00 -4.02 -2.83
CA LEU A 271 -33.29 -2.89 -2.25
C LEU A 271 -31.79 -2.89 -2.59
N LEU A 272 -31.24 -4.01 -3.03
CA LEU A 272 -29.85 -4.09 -3.45
C LEU A 272 -29.70 -3.45 -4.83
N PRO A 273 -28.65 -2.61 -5.04
CA PRO A 273 -28.37 -2.09 -6.37
C PRO A 273 -28.10 -3.24 -7.32
N ALA A 274 -28.63 -3.14 -8.54
CA ALA A 274 -28.21 -4.02 -9.63
C ALA A 274 -26.71 -3.79 -9.85
N VAL A 275 -25.89 -4.80 -9.49
CA VAL A 275 -24.44 -4.72 -9.68
C VAL A 275 -24.16 -5.01 -11.15
N GLU A 276 -23.78 -3.99 -11.90
CA GLU A 276 -23.26 -4.16 -13.25
C GLU A 276 -21.77 -4.51 -13.13
N LEU A 277 -21.43 -5.79 -13.31
CA LEU A 277 -20.06 -6.25 -13.31
C LEU A 277 -19.45 -5.96 -14.70
N VAL A 278 -18.66 -4.89 -14.81
CA VAL A 278 -17.86 -4.61 -16.01
C VAL A 278 -16.53 -5.37 -15.88
N VAL A 279 -16.41 -6.51 -16.56
CA VAL A 279 -15.16 -7.27 -16.61
C VAL A 279 -14.34 -6.81 -17.80
N HIS A 280 -13.23 -6.13 -17.55
CA HIS A 280 -12.22 -5.85 -18.56
C HIS A 280 -11.28 -7.05 -18.72
N LEU A 281 -11.46 -7.82 -19.79
CA LEU A 281 -10.60 -8.94 -20.12
C LEU A 281 -9.40 -8.45 -20.95
N TYR A 282 -8.21 -8.50 -20.37
CA TYR A 282 -6.96 -8.29 -21.09
C TYR A 282 -6.38 -9.66 -21.50
N GLY A 283 -6.46 -9.97 -22.79
CA GLY A 283 -5.78 -11.12 -23.39
C GLY A 283 -6.63 -12.38 -23.56
N GLY A 284 -7.04 -12.64 -24.76
CA GLY A 284 -7.22 -13.96 -25.35
C GLY A 284 -8.26 -14.95 -24.82
N ALA A 285 -9.08 -14.61 -23.87
CA ALA A 285 -10.14 -15.51 -23.43
C ALA A 285 -11.34 -15.46 -24.41
N ARG A 286 -11.69 -16.62 -24.98
CA ARG A 286 -12.76 -16.73 -25.98
C ARG A 286 -14.16 -16.84 -25.38
N GLU A 287 -14.30 -17.26 -24.13
CA GLU A 287 -15.58 -17.39 -23.44
C GLU A 287 -15.39 -17.25 -21.92
N VAL A 288 -16.27 -16.50 -21.29
CA VAL A 288 -16.40 -16.45 -19.81
C VAL A 288 -17.82 -16.91 -19.49
N SER A 289 -17.96 -18.04 -18.84
CA SER A 289 -19.21 -18.47 -18.23
C SER A 289 -19.20 -18.12 -16.74
N VAL A 290 -20.20 -17.38 -16.30
CA VAL A 290 -20.45 -17.11 -14.88
C VAL A 290 -21.55 -18.05 -14.41
N GLU A 291 -21.18 -19.09 -13.68
CA GLU A 291 -22.15 -19.95 -12.99
C GLU A 291 -22.43 -19.33 -11.60
N HIS A 292 -23.41 -18.53 -11.47
CA HIS A 292 -24.28 -18.27 -10.31
C HIS A 292 -25.00 -16.92 -10.45
N GLY A 293 -26.30 -17.00 -10.57
CA GLY A 293 -27.21 -15.87 -10.67
C GLY A 293 -27.64 -15.64 -12.13
N GLU A 294 -28.93 -15.55 -12.34
CA GLU A 294 -29.55 -15.27 -13.64
C GLU A 294 -28.97 -13.99 -14.26
N LEU A 295 -27.96 -14.13 -15.10
CA LEU A 295 -27.51 -13.11 -16.00
C LEU A 295 -28.04 -13.43 -17.39
N ASP A 296 -29.14 -12.79 -17.75
CA ASP A 296 -29.84 -12.96 -19.03
C ASP A 296 -29.10 -12.34 -20.23
N ARG A 297 -27.81 -12.01 -20.14
CA ARG A 297 -27.03 -11.45 -21.24
C ARG A 297 -25.63 -12.02 -21.36
N VAL A 298 -25.44 -12.79 -22.41
CA VAL A 298 -24.10 -13.10 -22.93
C VAL A 298 -23.66 -11.94 -23.84
N VAL A 299 -22.66 -11.18 -23.42
CA VAL A 299 -22.02 -10.18 -24.26
C VAL A 299 -20.88 -10.85 -25.01
N ARG A 300 -21.05 -11.07 -26.32
CA ARG A 300 -19.95 -11.45 -27.22
C ARG A 300 -19.15 -10.18 -27.56
N THR A 301 -17.89 -10.14 -27.23
CA THR A 301 -16.98 -9.16 -27.82
C THR A 301 -16.34 -9.78 -29.04
N ASP A 302 -16.74 -9.33 -30.22
CA ASP A 302 -16.02 -9.60 -31.46
C ASP A 302 -14.67 -8.86 -31.37
N GLY A 303 -13.59 -9.61 -31.54
CA GLY A 303 -12.25 -9.07 -31.46
C GLY A 303 -12.02 -8.06 -32.59
N CYS A 304 -11.50 -6.90 -32.23
CA CYS A 304 -10.75 -6.07 -33.16
C CYS A 304 -9.31 -6.61 -33.25
N GLY A 305 -8.90 -6.90 -34.49
CA GLY A 305 -7.60 -7.36 -34.87
C GLY A 305 -6.49 -6.31 -34.70
#